data_ec4d76e338cf7725a7ac1902a1ef8662
#
_entry.id   ec4d76e338cf7725a7ac1902a1ef8662
#
_cell.length_a   1.000
_cell.length_b   1.000
_cell.length_c   1.000
_cell.angle_alpha   90.00
_cell.angle_beta   90.00
_cell.angle_gamma   90.00
#
_symmetry.space_group_name_H-M   'P 1'
#
loop_
_entity.id
_entity.type
_entity.pdbx_description
1 polymer ?
#
loop_
_entity_poly.entity_id
_entity_poly.type
_entity_poly.pdbx_seq_one_letter_code
_entity_poly.pdbx_strand_id
1 'polypeptide(L)'
;NNTPTVVVGYDARTHSPELFGYLTSGLNEAGCKVLGMGMVATGVNYFSTFQKFDGIEPDASIMITGSHNPSEYNGFKMTIDHKPFFADAIYALGDKIIANQNMVIETNEVYTKIDAKSMYIDWMVKEFSHLKGMSDKFIIDCGNGVADTVLTEILDKLELNYDGIYCDPDGTFPNHHPDPSEEKNLKDVIEALKGEYKYAFAYDGDADRIAFLTKKHNVKGDIMAILFASTMDKPTVIGEVKCTQVMYDKINADGGKAIMYKTGHSNLKVKINETNADFAAEVSGHIFFNDRYFGFDDAVYATFRLLELIQNGMDIDKEIDALPKTYSTEEIKVYTTEEEKFPLIDKVKELLQKPEDDFPIIKDIIDVDGVRVIFEDGWGLVRASNTTPVLVTRFESTNEQKAKLYEQKLNELIKKAQESL
;
A
#
# COMPACT_ATOMS: atom_id res chain seq x y z
N ASN A 1 -22.78 15.24 25.33
CA ASN A 1 -21.55 15.75 24.70
C ASN A 1 -20.44 14.75 25.02
N ASN A 2 -20.14 13.82 24.10
CA ASN A 2 -18.96 12.99 24.22
C ASN A 2 -17.77 13.79 23.72
N THR A 3 -16.70 13.85 24.53
CA THR A 3 -15.39 14.37 24.10
C THR A 3 -14.81 13.41 23.06
N PRO A 4 -14.52 13.87 21.82
CA PRO A 4 -13.92 12.98 20.82
C PRO A 4 -12.60 12.42 21.30
N THR A 5 -12.36 11.14 21.07
CA THR A 5 -11.12 10.45 21.44
C THR A 5 -10.32 10.09 20.19
N VAL A 6 -9.07 10.56 20.13
CA VAL A 6 -8.19 10.39 18.97
C VAL A 6 -6.95 9.60 19.39
N VAL A 7 -6.69 8.47 18.74
CA VAL A 7 -5.43 7.75 18.89
C VAL A 7 -4.39 8.31 17.93
N VAL A 8 -3.16 8.49 18.39
CA VAL A 8 -2.08 9.05 17.59
C VAL A 8 -0.82 8.18 17.71
N GLY A 9 -0.28 7.78 16.58
CA GLY A 9 1.00 7.09 16.46
C GLY A 9 1.91 7.78 15.46
N TYR A 10 3.17 7.39 15.41
CA TYR A 10 4.13 7.95 14.46
C TYR A 10 5.20 6.93 14.05
N ASP A 11 5.82 7.18 12.88
CA ASP A 11 6.91 6.38 12.32
C ASP A 11 8.29 6.73 12.91
N ALA A 12 9.36 6.11 12.39
CA ALA A 12 10.71 6.29 12.87
C ALA A 12 11.35 7.65 12.55
N ARG A 13 10.72 8.50 11.72
CA ARG A 13 11.32 9.76 11.24
C ARG A 13 11.65 10.70 12.39
N THR A 14 12.82 11.33 12.29
CA THR A 14 13.41 12.11 13.39
C THR A 14 12.55 13.27 13.87
N HIS A 15 11.71 13.83 13.01
CA HIS A 15 10.79 14.95 13.32
C HIS A 15 9.36 14.49 13.66
N SER A 16 9.05 13.20 13.58
CA SER A 16 7.73 12.69 13.94
C SER A 16 7.33 12.94 15.39
N PRO A 17 8.22 12.84 16.42
CA PRO A 17 7.88 13.20 17.80
C PRO A 17 7.53 14.69 17.99
N GLU A 18 8.20 15.61 17.29
CA GLU A 18 7.88 17.03 17.35
C GLU A 18 6.50 17.32 16.73
N LEU A 19 6.21 16.71 15.58
CA LEU A 19 4.90 16.81 14.95
C LEU A 19 3.79 16.22 15.84
N PHE A 20 4.09 15.14 16.58
CA PHE A 20 3.17 14.58 17.55
C PHE A 20 2.83 15.58 18.66
N GLY A 21 3.81 16.34 19.19
CA GLY A 21 3.58 17.38 20.18
C GLY A 21 2.68 18.51 19.66
N TYR A 22 2.95 19.03 18.47
CA TYR A 22 2.13 20.06 17.84
C TYR A 22 0.70 19.57 17.55
N LEU A 23 0.56 18.37 16.99
CA LEU A 23 -0.76 17.78 16.72
C LEU A 23 -1.55 17.58 18.02
N THR A 24 -0.91 17.06 19.08
CA THR A 24 -1.52 16.86 20.39
C THR A 24 -2.02 18.17 20.97
N SER A 25 -1.23 19.25 20.87
CA SER A 25 -1.62 20.57 21.35
C SER A 25 -2.86 21.11 20.61
N GLY A 26 -2.91 20.93 19.28
CA GLY A 26 -4.06 21.34 18.47
C GLY A 26 -5.33 20.52 18.79
N LEU A 27 -5.20 19.21 18.96
CA LEU A 27 -6.31 18.33 19.34
C LEU A 27 -6.88 18.67 20.74
N ASN A 28 -6.00 18.95 21.70
CA ASN A 28 -6.39 19.37 23.05
C ASN A 28 -7.13 20.71 23.03
N GLU A 29 -6.65 21.69 22.27
CA GLU A 29 -7.32 22.99 22.08
C GLU A 29 -8.71 22.81 21.45
N ALA A 30 -8.85 21.85 20.53
CA ALA A 30 -10.13 21.50 19.92
C ALA A 30 -11.05 20.70 20.87
N GLY A 31 -10.61 20.38 22.09
CA GLY A 31 -11.40 19.65 23.09
C GLY A 31 -11.42 18.13 22.88
N CYS A 32 -10.46 17.57 22.15
CA CYS A 32 -10.32 16.13 22.00
C CYS A 32 -9.54 15.50 23.17
N LYS A 33 -9.78 14.23 23.45
CA LYS A 33 -8.91 13.40 24.29
C LYS A 33 -7.90 12.69 23.40
N VAL A 34 -6.61 12.88 23.67
CA VAL A 34 -5.53 12.25 22.89
C VAL A 34 -5.00 11.00 23.61
N LEU A 35 -4.97 9.88 22.86
CA LEU A 35 -4.36 8.62 23.27
C LEU A 35 -3.09 8.39 22.43
N GLY A 36 -1.92 8.48 23.06
CA GLY A 36 -0.62 8.35 22.38
C GLY A 36 -0.07 6.93 22.42
N MET A 37 0.28 6.39 21.26
CA MET A 37 0.87 5.05 21.12
C MET A 37 2.40 5.08 21.02
N GLY A 38 2.99 6.25 20.74
CA GLY A 38 4.41 6.37 20.42
C GLY A 38 4.73 5.89 19.02
N MET A 39 5.94 5.37 18.83
CA MET A 39 6.41 4.81 17.55
C MET A 39 5.75 3.45 17.30
N VAL A 40 5.00 3.33 16.20
CA VAL A 40 4.23 2.14 15.82
C VAL A 40 4.20 1.96 14.30
N ALA A 41 3.92 0.74 13.83
CA ALA A 41 3.54 0.48 12.44
C ALA A 41 2.14 1.05 12.13
N THR A 42 1.89 1.41 10.87
CA THR A 42 0.59 1.93 10.41
C THR A 42 -0.54 0.95 10.69
N GLY A 43 -0.30 -0.38 10.51
CA GLY A 43 -1.28 -1.41 10.85
C GLY A 43 -1.71 -1.38 12.32
N VAL A 44 -0.78 -1.11 13.27
CA VAL A 44 -1.10 -0.95 14.70
C VAL A 44 -1.99 0.27 14.93
N ASN A 45 -1.71 1.38 14.21
CA ASN A 45 -2.53 2.59 14.32
C ASN A 45 -3.98 2.32 13.87
N TYR A 46 -4.18 1.66 12.74
CA TYR A 46 -5.51 1.29 12.27
C TYR A 46 -6.19 0.28 13.20
N PHE A 47 -5.47 -0.77 13.62
CA PHE A 47 -5.97 -1.78 14.55
C PHE A 47 -6.48 -1.17 15.86
N SER A 48 -5.83 -0.13 16.37
CA SER A 48 -6.20 0.54 17.61
C SER A 48 -7.61 1.13 17.57
N THR A 49 -8.13 1.49 16.40
CA THR A 49 -9.51 2.02 16.26
C THR A 49 -10.59 0.95 16.49
N PHE A 50 -10.22 -0.33 16.43
CA PHE A 50 -11.11 -1.47 16.71
C PHE A 50 -10.94 -2.01 18.13
N GLN A 51 -10.18 -1.30 19.00
CA GLN A 51 -9.92 -1.69 20.36
C GLN A 51 -10.55 -0.72 21.36
N LYS A 52 -10.66 -1.15 22.62
CA LYS A 52 -11.13 -0.30 23.72
C LYS A 52 -10.01 -0.05 24.71
N PHE A 53 -9.77 1.20 25.02
CA PHE A 53 -8.82 1.65 26.01
C PHE A 53 -9.59 2.22 27.21
N ASP A 54 -9.49 1.56 28.38
CA ASP A 54 -10.30 1.88 29.57
C ASP A 54 -11.81 1.95 29.28
N GLY A 55 -12.28 1.06 28.39
CA GLY A 55 -13.69 0.99 28.00
C GLY A 55 -14.10 2.03 26.94
N ILE A 56 -13.20 2.89 26.48
CA ILE A 56 -13.44 3.91 25.46
C ILE A 56 -12.95 3.38 24.11
N GLU A 57 -13.80 3.41 23.10
CA GLU A 57 -13.48 3.16 21.72
C GLU A 57 -13.06 4.47 21.05
N PRO A 58 -11.93 4.54 20.34
CA PRO A 58 -11.51 5.76 19.67
C PRO A 58 -12.44 6.16 18.52
N ASP A 59 -12.75 7.45 18.43
CA ASP A 59 -13.54 8.02 17.32
C ASP A 59 -12.71 8.24 16.05
N ALA A 60 -11.38 8.39 16.21
CA ALA A 60 -10.47 8.68 15.13
C ALA A 60 -9.04 8.17 15.41
N SER A 61 -8.27 7.99 14.35
CA SER A 61 -6.83 7.77 14.43
C SER A 61 -6.05 8.69 13.50
N ILE A 62 -4.85 9.04 13.92
CA ILE A 62 -3.89 9.78 13.10
C ILE A 62 -2.54 9.07 13.19
N MET A 63 -2.01 8.70 12.04
CA MET A 63 -0.65 8.19 11.89
C MET A 63 0.24 9.27 11.27
N ILE A 64 1.29 9.66 11.98
CA ILE A 64 2.28 10.61 11.49
C ILE A 64 3.36 9.81 10.77
N THR A 65 3.42 9.91 9.45
CA THR A 65 4.34 9.13 8.63
C THR A 65 4.58 9.77 7.28
N GLY A 66 5.80 9.61 6.78
CA GLY A 66 6.15 9.87 5.38
C GLY A 66 6.14 8.60 4.52
N SER A 67 5.70 7.43 5.07
CA SER A 67 5.70 6.13 4.39
C SER A 67 7.07 5.85 3.74
N HIS A 68 7.10 5.60 2.44
CA HIS A 68 8.30 5.35 1.63
C HIS A 68 8.98 6.62 1.11
N ASN A 69 8.54 7.83 1.47
CA ASN A 69 9.19 9.07 1.02
C ASN A 69 10.58 9.26 1.67
N PRO A 70 11.46 10.10 1.08
CA PRO A 70 12.74 10.49 1.69
C PRO A 70 12.60 10.95 3.15
N SER A 71 13.69 10.86 3.93
CA SER A 71 13.69 11.08 5.39
C SER A 71 13.19 12.46 5.82
N GLU A 72 13.35 13.49 4.97
CA GLU A 72 12.93 14.86 5.22
C GLU A 72 11.43 15.12 5.01
N TYR A 73 10.69 14.17 4.43
CA TYR A 73 9.24 14.26 4.26
C TYR A 73 8.50 13.68 5.47
N ASN A 74 7.30 14.19 5.71
CA ASN A 74 6.34 13.59 6.64
C ASN A 74 4.91 13.92 6.22
N GLY A 75 3.92 13.30 6.87
CA GLY A 75 2.52 13.50 6.58
C GLY A 75 1.62 12.92 7.66
N PHE A 76 0.33 12.93 7.39
CA PHE A 76 -0.70 12.46 8.31
C PHE A 76 -1.68 11.56 7.58
N LYS A 77 -1.77 10.28 7.98
CA LYS A 77 -2.86 9.39 7.58
C LYS A 77 -3.95 9.49 8.64
N MET A 78 -5.13 9.96 8.25
CA MET A 78 -6.24 10.20 9.17
C MET A 78 -7.39 9.26 8.89
N THR A 79 -7.97 8.72 9.94
CA THR A 79 -9.17 7.87 9.88
C THR A 79 -10.19 8.39 10.90
N ILE A 80 -11.43 8.56 10.48
CA ILE A 80 -12.53 9.00 11.34
C ILE A 80 -13.67 8.00 11.17
N ASP A 81 -14.20 7.47 12.28
CA ASP A 81 -15.28 6.47 12.24
C ASP A 81 -14.94 5.31 11.27
N HIS A 82 -13.75 4.75 11.39
CA HIS A 82 -13.16 3.69 10.54
C HIS A 82 -13.08 4.01 9.05
N LYS A 83 -13.25 5.27 8.65
CA LYS A 83 -13.19 5.71 7.24
C LYS A 83 -11.97 6.60 7.02
N PRO A 84 -11.24 6.42 5.91
CA PRO A 84 -10.13 7.28 5.58
C PRO A 84 -10.62 8.73 5.35
N PHE A 85 -9.87 9.68 5.89
CA PHE A 85 -10.09 11.11 5.64
C PHE A 85 -9.14 11.55 4.53
N PHE A 86 -9.64 11.80 3.32
CA PHE A 86 -8.82 12.01 2.12
C PHE A 86 -9.56 12.83 1.05
N ALA A 87 -8.89 13.08 -0.08
CA ALA A 87 -9.41 13.80 -1.24
C ALA A 87 -9.99 15.18 -0.86
N ASP A 88 -11.24 15.50 -1.22
CA ASP A 88 -11.87 16.78 -0.97
C ASP A 88 -11.84 17.20 0.50
N ALA A 89 -11.90 16.24 1.42
CA ALA A 89 -11.80 16.51 2.86
C ALA A 89 -10.43 17.07 3.24
N ILE A 90 -9.34 16.56 2.64
CA ILE A 90 -7.97 17.07 2.84
C ILE A 90 -7.84 18.49 2.25
N TYR A 91 -8.36 18.74 1.05
CA TYR A 91 -8.34 20.08 0.45
C TYR A 91 -9.10 21.07 1.32
N ALA A 92 -10.30 20.71 1.77
CA ALA A 92 -11.09 21.57 2.68
C ALA A 92 -10.38 21.81 4.03
N LEU A 93 -9.61 20.84 4.54
CA LEU A 93 -8.76 21.04 5.72
C LEU A 93 -7.62 22.02 5.40
N GLY A 94 -6.96 21.87 4.25
CA GLY A 94 -5.92 22.78 3.78
C GLY A 94 -6.39 24.23 3.71
N ASP A 95 -7.57 24.47 3.14
CA ASP A 95 -8.19 25.81 3.08
C ASP A 95 -8.42 26.41 4.48
N LYS A 96 -8.87 25.57 5.43
CA LYS A 96 -9.04 26.00 6.83
C LYS A 96 -7.72 26.35 7.49
N ILE A 97 -6.66 25.58 7.25
CA ILE A 97 -5.31 25.84 7.78
C ILE A 97 -4.81 27.18 7.23
N ILE A 98 -4.93 27.42 5.92
CA ILE A 98 -4.53 28.68 5.27
C ILE A 98 -5.33 29.87 5.84
N ALA A 99 -6.63 29.72 6.01
CA ALA A 99 -7.48 30.78 6.57
C ALA A 99 -7.14 31.12 8.03
N ASN A 100 -6.54 30.19 8.77
CA ASN A 100 -6.21 30.32 10.19
C ASN A 100 -4.69 30.34 10.45
N GLN A 101 -3.85 30.57 9.45
CA GLN A 101 -2.37 30.52 9.54
C GLN A 101 -1.76 31.42 10.63
N ASN A 102 -2.48 32.45 11.08
CA ASN A 102 -2.05 33.36 12.15
C ASN A 102 -2.61 32.94 13.54
N MET A 103 -3.34 31.85 13.64
CA MET A 103 -3.84 31.32 14.92
C MET A 103 -2.67 30.83 15.75
N VAL A 104 -2.57 31.31 16.97
CA VAL A 104 -1.57 30.83 17.94
C VAL A 104 -2.26 29.80 18.83
N ILE A 105 -1.72 28.60 18.86
CA ILE A 105 -2.15 27.52 19.75
C ILE A 105 -1.13 27.42 20.87
N GLU A 106 -1.62 27.46 22.14
CA GLU A 106 -0.76 27.24 23.28
C GLU A 106 -0.24 25.79 23.31
N THR A 107 1.02 25.61 23.65
CA THR A 107 1.61 24.29 23.78
C THR A 107 0.93 23.51 24.90
N ASN A 108 0.26 22.41 24.56
CA ASN A 108 -0.40 21.51 25.48
C ASN A 108 -0.26 20.07 24.98
N GLU A 109 0.86 19.46 25.29
CA GLU A 109 1.22 18.09 24.84
C GLU A 109 0.71 17.00 25.79
N VAL A 110 -0.36 17.26 26.53
CA VAL A 110 -0.95 16.29 27.47
C VAL A 110 -1.70 15.21 26.69
N TYR A 111 -1.34 13.96 26.93
CA TYR A 111 -2.02 12.80 26.36
C TYR A 111 -2.03 11.62 27.34
N THR A 112 -2.90 10.65 27.12
CA THR A 112 -2.88 9.37 27.82
C THR A 112 -2.07 8.37 27.00
N LYS A 113 -0.98 7.84 27.57
CA LYS A 113 -0.21 6.78 26.93
C LYS A 113 -1.02 5.48 26.92
N ILE A 114 -1.08 4.81 25.78
CA ILE A 114 -1.72 3.49 25.61
C ILE A 114 -0.75 2.48 25.02
N ASP A 115 -0.99 1.21 25.30
CA ASP A 115 -0.19 0.09 24.79
C ASP A 115 -0.95 -0.69 23.70
N ALA A 116 -1.12 -0.03 22.55
CA ALA A 116 -1.73 -0.67 21.39
C ALA A 116 -0.84 -1.75 20.76
N LYS A 117 0.49 -1.64 20.91
CA LYS A 117 1.45 -2.63 20.39
C LYS A 117 1.24 -4.01 20.99
N SER A 118 1.24 -4.11 22.31
CA SER A 118 1.03 -5.40 22.98
C SER A 118 -0.32 -6.01 22.63
N MET A 119 -1.38 -5.20 22.52
CA MET A 119 -2.69 -5.69 22.10
C MET A 119 -2.66 -6.26 20.67
N TYR A 120 -1.98 -5.58 19.74
CA TYR A 120 -1.80 -6.04 18.38
C TYR A 120 -0.97 -7.33 18.33
N ILE A 121 0.16 -7.39 19.00
CA ILE A 121 1.03 -8.56 19.10
C ILE A 121 0.26 -9.77 19.63
N ASP A 122 -0.46 -9.62 20.73
CA ASP A 122 -1.23 -10.71 21.35
C ASP A 122 -2.35 -11.19 20.43
N TRP A 123 -3.01 -10.26 19.72
CA TRP A 123 -4.03 -10.60 18.72
C TRP A 123 -3.42 -11.40 17.55
N MET A 124 -2.28 -10.93 17.00
CA MET A 124 -1.56 -11.58 15.91
C MET A 124 -1.08 -12.98 16.29
N VAL A 125 -0.45 -13.13 17.46
CA VAL A 125 0.02 -14.43 17.98
C VAL A 125 -1.14 -15.41 18.16
N LYS A 126 -2.29 -14.94 18.61
CA LYS A 126 -3.49 -15.77 18.74
C LYS A 126 -4.04 -16.19 17.38
N GLU A 127 -4.20 -15.24 16.46
CA GLU A 127 -4.73 -15.46 15.10
C GLU A 127 -3.87 -16.47 14.33
N PHE A 128 -2.56 -16.32 14.39
CA PHE A 128 -1.59 -17.13 13.67
C PHE A 128 -0.91 -18.23 14.52
N SER A 129 -1.52 -18.62 15.64
CA SER A 129 -0.96 -19.63 16.55
C SER A 129 -0.67 -20.99 15.88
N HIS A 130 -1.36 -21.31 14.81
CA HIS A 130 -1.13 -22.51 14.01
C HIS A 130 0.19 -22.51 13.23
N LEU A 131 0.83 -21.35 13.03
CA LEU A 131 2.16 -21.21 12.42
C LEU A 131 3.29 -21.57 13.37
N LYS A 132 3.00 -21.75 14.67
CA LYS A 132 4.03 -21.95 15.69
C LYS A 132 4.99 -23.09 15.36
N GLY A 133 6.29 -22.77 15.35
CA GLY A 133 7.37 -23.72 15.08
C GLY A 133 7.51 -24.11 13.59
N MET A 134 6.96 -23.33 12.67
CA MET A 134 7.19 -23.53 11.24
C MET A 134 8.69 -23.58 10.94
N SER A 135 9.14 -24.63 10.24
CA SER A 135 10.58 -24.90 10.05
C SER A 135 11.24 -24.15 8.91
N ASP A 136 10.45 -23.57 7.98
CA ASP A 136 11.02 -22.85 6.85
C ASP A 136 11.77 -21.61 7.31
N LYS A 137 13.03 -21.48 6.87
CA LYS A 137 13.87 -20.34 7.20
C LYS A 137 13.67 -19.23 6.18
N PHE A 138 13.40 -18.01 6.67
CA PHE A 138 13.22 -16.82 5.84
C PHE A 138 13.98 -15.62 6.40
N ILE A 139 14.11 -14.57 5.60
CA ILE A 139 14.74 -13.33 6.02
C ILE A 139 13.76 -12.17 5.92
N ILE A 140 13.81 -11.26 6.88
CA ILE A 140 13.05 -10.01 6.88
C ILE A 140 13.98 -8.81 6.70
N ASP A 141 13.54 -7.82 5.95
CA ASP A 141 14.21 -6.54 5.76
C ASP A 141 13.25 -5.42 6.21
N CYS A 142 13.52 -4.84 7.37
CA CYS A 142 12.67 -3.78 7.94
C CYS A 142 13.04 -2.38 7.42
N GLY A 143 14.08 -2.25 6.58
CA GLY A 143 14.51 -0.98 5.98
C GLY A 143 14.74 0.16 6.97
N ASN A 144 15.10 -0.14 8.23
CA ASN A 144 15.13 0.81 9.36
C ASN A 144 13.78 1.52 9.64
N GLY A 145 12.68 0.97 9.11
CA GLY A 145 11.31 1.42 9.39
C GLY A 145 10.74 0.86 10.68
N VAL A 146 9.44 1.00 10.85
CA VAL A 146 8.75 0.65 12.10
C VAL A 146 8.16 -0.77 12.14
N ALA A 147 8.39 -1.60 11.10
CA ALA A 147 7.90 -2.99 11.08
C ALA A 147 8.37 -3.76 12.33
N ASP A 148 9.64 -3.60 12.71
CA ASP A 148 10.22 -4.27 13.87
C ASP A 148 9.61 -3.86 15.22
N THR A 149 8.89 -2.77 15.28
CA THR A 149 8.22 -2.38 16.53
C THR A 149 7.23 -3.44 17.04
N VAL A 150 6.82 -4.38 16.20
CA VAL A 150 5.89 -5.48 16.50
C VAL A 150 6.28 -6.81 15.85
N LEU A 151 6.91 -6.80 14.68
CA LEU A 151 7.09 -7.98 13.82
C LEU A 151 7.96 -9.06 14.49
N THR A 152 9.18 -8.71 14.93
CA THR A 152 10.11 -9.67 15.52
C THR A 152 9.56 -10.28 16.80
N GLU A 153 8.86 -9.51 17.65
CA GLU A 153 8.22 -10.05 18.84
C GLU A 153 7.13 -11.08 18.51
N ILE A 154 6.36 -10.87 17.43
CA ILE A 154 5.35 -11.84 16.97
C ILE A 154 6.05 -13.11 16.45
N LEU A 155 7.09 -12.94 15.63
CA LEU A 155 7.86 -14.05 15.08
C LEU A 155 8.49 -14.91 16.18
N ASP A 156 9.08 -14.27 17.20
CA ASP A 156 9.68 -14.93 18.36
C ASP A 156 8.63 -15.69 19.20
N LYS A 157 7.48 -15.07 19.49
CA LYS A 157 6.38 -15.72 20.25
C LYS A 157 5.81 -16.94 19.50
N LEU A 158 5.83 -16.91 18.18
CA LEU A 158 5.43 -18.03 17.31
C LEU A 158 6.59 -19.02 17.05
N GLU A 159 7.77 -18.79 17.61
CA GLU A 159 8.94 -19.67 17.44
C GLU A 159 9.28 -19.91 15.97
N LEU A 160 9.17 -18.88 15.12
CA LEU A 160 9.44 -18.97 13.69
C LEU A 160 10.95 -18.86 13.42
N ASN A 161 11.42 -19.49 12.34
CA ASN A 161 12.83 -19.55 11.99
C ASN A 161 13.18 -18.43 10.99
N TYR A 162 13.68 -17.31 11.48
CA TYR A 162 14.00 -16.14 10.67
C TYR A 162 15.32 -15.48 11.07
N ASP A 163 15.86 -14.68 10.15
CA ASP A 163 16.86 -13.66 10.44
C ASP A 163 16.36 -12.31 9.95
N GLY A 164 16.82 -11.22 10.56
CA GLY A 164 16.43 -9.85 10.21
C GLY A 164 17.62 -8.99 9.81
N ILE A 165 17.41 -8.12 8.84
CA ILE A 165 18.33 -7.03 8.49
C ILE A 165 17.61 -5.69 8.65
N TYR A 166 18.36 -4.68 9.09
CA TYR A 166 17.89 -3.30 9.23
C TYR A 166 16.64 -3.16 10.09
N CYS A 167 16.54 -3.99 11.15
CA CYS A 167 15.38 -4.05 12.03
C CYS A 167 15.41 -3.00 13.15
N ASP A 168 16.50 -2.27 13.36
CA ASP A 168 16.54 -1.14 14.30
C ASP A 168 15.91 0.10 13.62
N PRO A 169 14.79 0.65 14.14
CA PRO A 169 14.16 1.84 13.56
C PRO A 169 15.10 3.05 13.59
N ASP A 170 15.38 3.62 12.42
CA ASP A 170 16.19 4.83 12.24
C ASP A 170 15.62 5.70 11.11
N GLY A 171 15.02 6.82 11.48
CA GLY A 171 14.36 7.74 10.54
C GLY A 171 15.29 8.43 9.54
N THR A 172 16.60 8.18 9.59
CA THR A 172 17.54 8.62 8.56
C THR A 172 17.67 7.60 7.42
N PHE A 173 17.17 6.36 7.62
CA PHE A 173 17.22 5.25 6.65
C PHE A 173 18.62 5.02 6.08
N PRO A 174 19.63 4.70 6.94
CA PRO A 174 21.04 4.76 6.56
C PRO A 174 21.46 3.66 5.59
N ASN A 175 20.72 2.56 5.46
CA ASN A 175 21.12 1.41 4.65
C ASN A 175 20.58 1.48 3.23
N HIS A 176 19.29 1.70 3.07
CA HIS A 176 18.64 1.93 1.79
C HIS A 176 17.34 2.72 1.96
N HIS A 177 16.83 3.24 0.86
CA HIS A 177 15.53 3.93 0.85
C HIS A 177 14.41 2.94 1.20
N PRO A 178 13.49 3.27 2.14
CA PRO A 178 12.49 2.33 2.67
C PRO A 178 11.28 2.17 1.72
N ASP A 179 11.54 1.80 0.48
CA ASP A 179 10.54 1.53 -0.55
C ASP A 179 10.79 0.16 -1.19
N PRO A 180 10.11 -0.91 -0.73
CA PRO A 180 10.30 -2.25 -1.23
C PRO A 180 9.66 -2.48 -2.61
N SER A 181 8.91 -1.52 -3.14
CA SER A 181 8.35 -1.60 -4.50
C SER A 181 9.43 -1.45 -5.58
N GLU A 182 10.57 -0.81 -5.25
CA GLU A 182 11.70 -0.60 -6.15
C GLU A 182 12.80 -1.65 -5.92
N GLU A 183 13.13 -2.44 -6.93
CA GLU A 183 14.11 -3.53 -6.83
C GLU A 183 15.50 -3.08 -6.37
N LYS A 184 15.89 -1.84 -6.70
CA LYS A 184 17.18 -1.27 -6.26
C LYS A 184 17.35 -1.23 -4.73
N ASN A 185 16.24 -1.17 -3.99
CA ASN A 185 16.21 -1.13 -2.52
C ASN A 185 16.20 -2.55 -1.90
N LEU A 186 16.02 -3.58 -2.71
CA LEU A 186 15.97 -4.98 -2.27
C LEU A 186 17.31 -5.73 -2.43
N LYS A 187 18.40 -5.04 -2.81
CA LYS A 187 19.68 -5.67 -3.17
C LYS A 187 20.23 -6.57 -2.07
N ASP A 188 20.19 -6.08 -0.83
CA ASP A 188 20.82 -6.80 0.29
C ASP A 188 20.00 -8.02 0.68
N VAL A 189 18.65 -7.91 0.69
CA VAL A 189 17.78 -9.04 0.97
C VAL A 189 17.80 -10.06 -0.18
N ILE A 190 17.91 -9.64 -1.44
CA ILE A 190 18.10 -10.53 -2.60
C ILE A 190 19.43 -11.28 -2.50
N GLU A 191 20.51 -10.60 -2.09
CA GLU A 191 21.81 -11.25 -1.90
C GLU A 191 21.77 -12.29 -0.77
N ALA A 192 21.15 -11.94 0.36
CA ALA A 192 20.95 -12.85 1.47
C ALA A 192 20.11 -14.09 1.07
N LEU A 193 19.10 -13.90 0.24
CA LEU A 193 18.23 -14.98 -0.24
C LEU A 193 18.95 -16.03 -1.09
N LYS A 194 20.14 -15.73 -1.63
CA LYS A 194 20.98 -16.73 -2.31
C LYS A 194 21.56 -17.79 -1.34
N GLY A 195 21.55 -17.50 -0.04
CA GLY A 195 21.99 -18.39 1.01
C GLY A 195 20.95 -19.46 1.40
N GLU A 196 20.78 -19.66 2.69
CA GLU A 196 19.94 -20.72 3.26
C GLU A 196 18.44 -20.40 3.35
N TYR A 197 18.05 -19.13 3.12
CA TYR A 197 16.67 -18.71 3.22
C TYR A 197 15.86 -19.19 2.01
N LYS A 198 14.60 -19.56 2.27
CA LYS A 198 13.65 -19.93 1.20
C LYS A 198 12.91 -18.72 0.66
N TYR A 199 12.60 -17.77 1.53
CA TYR A 199 11.77 -16.61 1.27
C TYR A 199 12.36 -15.37 1.92
N ALA A 200 11.99 -14.21 1.38
CA ALA A 200 12.29 -12.93 1.98
C ALA A 200 11.06 -12.02 1.99
N PHE A 201 10.98 -11.17 3.02
CA PHE A 201 9.96 -10.15 3.17
C PHE A 201 10.64 -8.81 3.43
N ALA A 202 10.24 -7.77 2.71
CA ALA A 202 10.75 -6.42 2.91
C ALA A 202 9.60 -5.43 3.08
N TYR A 203 9.82 -4.41 3.91
CA TYR A 203 8.78 -3.48 4.35
C TYR A 203 9.16 -2.05 4.01
N ASP A 204 8.15 -1.20 3.85
CA ASP A 204 8.38 0.24 3.75
C ASP A 204 8.47 0.90 5.15
N GLY A 205 8.72 2.21 5.16
CA GLY A 205 9.07 2.94 6.38
C GLY A 205 8.03 2.88 7.49
N ASP A 206 6.74 2.74 7.17
CA ASP A 206 5.65 2.64 8.13
C ASP A 206 4.91 1.28 8.11
N ALA A 207 5.48 0.32 7.37
CA ALA A 207 5.07 -1.09 7.34
C ALA A 207 3.61 -1.32 6.88
N ASP A 208 3.15 -0.55 5.88
CA ASP A 208 1.89 -0.80 5.21
C ASP A 208 2.06 -1.39 3.80
N ARG A 209 3.33 -1.49 3.31
CA ARG A 209 3.70 -2.19 2.07
C ARG A 209 4.64 -3.34 2.34
N ILE A 210 4.44 -4.42 1.60
CA ILE A 210 5.26 -5.61 1.64
C ILE A 210 5.79 -5.96 0.24
N ALA A 211 7.07 -6.29 0.13
CA ALA A 211 7.59 -7.09 -0.96
C ALA A 211 7.84 -8.51 -0.47
N PHE A 212 7.41 -9.48 -1.25
CA PHE A 212 7.62 -10.90 -1.00
C PHE A 212 8.52 -11.47 -2.09
N LEU A 213 9.59 -12.17 -1.71
CA LEU A 213 10.56 -12.72 -2.64
C LEU A 213 10.75 -14.21 -2.41
N THR A 214 10.85 -14.94 -3.51
CA THR A 214 11.42 -16.29 -3.56
C THR A 214 12.82 -16.21 -4.21
N LYS A 215 13.53 -17.33 -4.30
CA LYS A 215 14.80 -17.36 -5.04
C LYS A 215 14.66 -17.08 -6.54
N LYS A 216 13.44 -17.17 -7.08
CA LYS A 216 13.14 -17.00 -8.52
C LYS A 216 12.38 -15.72 -8.81
N HIS A 217 11.52 -15.29 -7.91
CA HIS A 217 10.53 -14.25 -8.17
C HIS A 217 10.56 -13.13 -7.13
N ASN A 218 10.44 -11.90 -7.61
CA ASN A 218 9.98 -10.76 -6.82
C ASN A 218 8.46 -10.69 -7.02
N VAL A 219 7.70 -11.12 -6.00
CA VAL A 219 6.25 -11.33 -6.07
C VAL A 219 5.54 -10.02 -5.76
N LYS A 220 5.07 -9.33 -6.80
CA LYS A 220 4.34 -8.07 -6.65
C LYS A 220 2.96 -8.28 -6.03
N GLY A 221 2.34 -7.22 -5.52
CA GLY A 221 1.05 -7.29 -4.80
C GLY A 221 -0.09 -7.92 -5.59
N ASP A 222 -0.16 -7.69 -6.89
CA ASP A 222 -1.15 -8.28 -7.78
C ASP A 222 -0.95 -9.80 -7.99
N ILE A 223 0.28 -10.28 -7.97
CA ILE A 223 0.59 -11.71 -8.00
C ILE A 223 0.31 -12.34 -6.63
N MET A 224 0.65 -11.67 -5.51
CA MET A 224 0.24 -12.11 -4.17
C MET A 224 -1.27 -12.25 -4.09
N ALA A 225 -2.03 -11.34 -4.70
CA ALA A 225 -3.49 -11.41 -4.74
C ALA A 225 -4.01 -12.69 -5.42
N ILE A 226 -3.36 -13.17 -6.49
CA ILE A 226 -3.71 -14.44 -7.12
C ILE A 226 -3.48 -15.61 -6.15
N LEU A 227 -2.34 -15.61 -5.45
CA LEU A 227 -2.01 -16.66 -4.49
C LEU A 227 -3.03 -16.71 -3.34
N PHE A 228 -3.39 -15.57 -2.76
CA PHE A 228 -4.41 -15.50 -1.71
C PHE A 228 -5.77 -15.95 -2.21
N ALA A 229 -6.22 -15.43 -3.35
CA ALA A 229 -7.52 -15.76 -3.93
C ALA A 229 -7.67 -17.26 -4.21
N SER A 230 -6.59 -17.95 -4.61
CA SER A 230 -6.61 -19.37 -4.93
C SER A 230 -6.98 -20.28 -3.74
N THR A 231 -6.87 -19.78 -2.52
CA THR A 231 -7.20 -20.51 -1.28
C THR A 231 -8.55 -20.14 -0.67
N MET A 232 -9.27 -19.19 -1.29
CA MET A 232 -10.57 -18.72 -0.83
C MET A 232 -11.72 -19.28 -1.69
N ASP A 233 -12.89 -19.44 -1.10
CA ASP A 233 -14.08 -19.88 -1.86
C ASP A 233 -14.75 -18.68 -2.53
N LYS A 234 -14.57 -18.55 -3.85
CA LYS A 234 -15.17 -17.51 -4.70
C LYS A 234 -15.02 -16.09 -4.17
N PRO A 235 -13.79 -15.66 -3.86
CA PRO A 235 -13.58 -14.37 -3.23
C PRO A 235 -13.95 -13.19 -4.14
N THR A 236 -14.40 -12.10 -3.52
CA THR A 236 -14.45 -10.78 -4.16
C THR A 236 -13.16 -10.04 -3.86
N VAL A 237 -12.39 -9.73 -4.90
CA VAL A 237 -11.07 -9.10 -4.80
C VAL A 237 -11.06 -7.77 -5.55
N ILE A 238 -10.51 -6.74 -4.92
CA ILE A 238 -10.32 -5.45 -5.58
C ILE A 238 -8.83 -5.30 -5.94
N GLY A 239 -8.55 -5.02 -7.21
CA GLY A 239 -7.25 -4.56 -7.68
C GLY A 239 -7.31 -3.12 -8.17
N GLU A 240 -6.16 -2.46 -8.24
CA GLU A 240 -6.10 -1.11 -8.81
C GLU A 240 -5.67 -1.15 -10.28
N VAL A 241 -5.89 -0.05 -11.01
CA VAL A 241 -5.71 0.00 -12.48
C VAL A 241 -4.33 -0.40 -13.00
N LYS A 242 -3.29 -0.45 -12.15
CA LYS A 242 -1.94 -0.89 -12.52
C LYS A 242 -1.74 -2.41 -12.41
N CYS A 243 -2.64 -3.13 -11.74
CA CYS A 243 -2.53 -4.58 -11.57
C CYS A 243 -2.54 -5.30 -12.92
N THR A 244 -1.79 -6.41 -12.98
CA THR A 244 -1.74 -7.26 -14.18
C THR A 244 -3.13 -7.75 -14.59
N GLN A 245 -3.38 -7.84 -15.90
CA GLN A 245 -4.65 -8.41 -16.40
C GLN A 245 -4.80 -9.88 -15.98
N VAL A 246 -3.67 -10.59 -15.83
CA VAL A 246 -3.65 -11.98 -15.36
C VAL A 246 -4.34 -12.14 -14.01
N MET A 247 -4.21 -11.17 -13.09
CA MET A 247 -4.90 -11.22 -11.80
C MET A 247 -6.41 -11.22 -11.95
N TYR A 248 -6.96 -10.29 -12.73
CA TYR A 248 -8.40 -10.17 -12.96
C TYR A 248 -8.95 -11.41 -13.66
N ASP A 249 -8.26 -11.87 -14.71
CA ASP A 249 -8.69 -13.01 -15.51
C ASP A 249 -8.65 -14.32 -14.69
N LYS A 250 -7.57 -14.55 -13.93
CA LYS A 250 -7.39 -15.76 -13.12
C LYS A 250 -8.42 -15.86 -12.00
N ILE A 251 -8.61 -14.78 -11.23
CA ILE A 251 -9.59 -14.76 -10.13
C ILE A 251 -11.01 -15.01 -10.67
N ASN A 252 -11.38 -14.36 -11.79
CA ASN A 252 -12.69 -14.56 -12.41
C ASN A 252 -12.84 -15.98 -12.98
N ALA A 253 -11.80 -16.55 -13.60
CA ALA A 253 -11.82 -17.91 -14.14
C ALA A 253 -11.96 -18.97 -13.05
N ASP A 254 -11.40 -18.73 -11.86
CA ASP A 254 -11.51 -19.63 -10.70
C ASP A 254 -12.86 -19.46 -9.95
N GLY A 255 -13.76 -18.64 -10.46
CA GLY A 255 -15.12 -18.43 -9.93
C GLY A 255 -15.25 -17.34 -8.87
N GLY A 256 -14.18 -16.61 -8.59
CA GLY A 256 -14.22 -15.38 -7.79
C GLY A 256 -14.76 -14.18 -8.58
N LYS A 257 -14.69 -13.01 -8.00
CA LYS A 257 -15.05 -11.73 -8.61
C LYS A 257 -13.92 -10.72 -8.44
N ALA A 258 -13.22 -10.41 -9.52
CA ALA A 258 -12.21 -9.36 -9.51
C ALA A 258 -12.81 -8.00 -9.95
N ILE A 259 -12.55 -6.96 -9.17
CA ILE A 259 -13.03 -5.59 -9.40
C ILE A 259 -11.81 -4.69 -9.61
N MET A 260 -11.76 -3.98 -10.73
CA MET A 260 -10.75 -2.95 -10.98
C MET A 260 -11.22 -1.62 -10.41
N TYR A 261 -10.33 -0.93 -9.67
CA TYR A 261 -10.68 0.35 -9.06
C TYR A 261 -9.50 1.35 -9.11
N LYS A 262 -9.72 2.51 -8.49
CA LYS A 262 -8.72 3.60 -8.43
C LYS A 262 -7.54 3.23 -7.57
N THR A 263 -6.34 3.63 -7.98
CA THR A 263 -5.12 3.57 -7.17
C THR A 263 -5.24 4.42 -5.92
N GLY A 264 -4.64 3.94 -4.84
CA GLY A 264 -4.50 4.64 -3.57
C GLY A 264 -5.23 3.93 -2.43
N HIS A 265 -4.50 3.71 -1.35
CA HIS A 265 -4.95 2.93 -0.20
C HIS A 265 -6.29 3.41 0.39
N SER A 266 -6.55 4.72 0.39
CA SER A 266 -7.84 5.28 0.86
C SER A 266 -8.99 4.90 -0.06
N ASN A 267 -8.79 4.92 -1.39
CA ASN A 267 -9.79 4.51 -2.37
C ASN A 267 -10.17 3.04 -2.20
N LEU A 268 -9.17 2.18 -1.99
CA LEU A 268 -9.41 0.74 -1.84
C LEU A 268 -10.13 0.42 -0.53
N LYS A 269 -9.79 1.07 0.59
CA LYS A 269 -10.52 0.93 1.87
C LYS A 269 -12.00 1.31 1.73
N VAL A 270 -12.30 2.40 1.05
CA VAL A 270 -13.69 2.78 0.76
C VAL A 270 -14.37 1.72 -0.10
N LYS A 271 -13.67 1.23 -1.14
CA LYS A 271 -14.25 0.26 -2.06
C LYS A 271 -14.50 -1.11 -1.42
N ILE A 272 -13.61 -1.55 -0.51
CA ILE A 272 -13.83 -2.75 0.32
C ILE A 272 -15.15 -2.62 1.09
N ASN A 273 -15.34 -1.49 1.79
CA ASN A 273 -16.57 -1.25 2.58
C ASN A 273 -17.82 -1.20 1.71
N GLU A 274 -17.76 -0.59 0.52
CA GLU A 274 -18.89 -0.51 -0.42
C GLU A 274 -19.32 -1.88 -0.97
N THR A 275 -18.33 -2.75 -1.23
CA THR A 275 -18.56 -4.04 -1.93
C THR A 275 -18.54 -5.24 -1.00
N ASN A 276 -18.15 -5.05 0.26
CA ASN A 276 -17.82 -6.09 1.20
C ASN A 276 -16.84 -7.12 0.59
N ALA A 277 -15.81 -6.61 -0.12
CA ALA A 277 -14.80 -7.46 -0.73
C ALA A 277 -13.99 -8.20 0.35
N ASP A 278 -13.54 -9.41 0.04
CA ASP A 278 -12.74 -10.23 0.96
C ASP A 278 -11.34 -9.67 1.16
N PHE A 279 -10.77 -9.09 0.12
CA PHE A 279 -9.52 -8.34 0.21
C PHE A 279 -9.30 -7.41 -0.99
N ALA A 280 -8.29 -6.54 -0.88
CA ALA A 280 -7.80 -5.72 -1.99
C ALA A 280 -6.27 -5.77 -2.06
N ALA A 281 -5.71 -5.43 -3.22
CA ALA A 281 -4.28 -5.37 -3.44
C ALA A 281 -3.88 -4.27 -4.42
N GLU A 282 -2.72 -3.66 -4.17
CA GLU A 282 -2.01 -2.81 -5.12
C GLU A 282 -0.70 -3.46 -5.55
N VAL A 283 -0.24 -3.17 -6.76
CA VAL A 283 1.06 -3.65 -7.27
C VAL A 283 2.21 -3.27 -6.34
N SER A 284 2.10 -2.12 -5.68
CA SER A 284 3.09 -1.58 -4.74
C SER A 284 3.26 -2.36 -3.44
N GLY A 285 2.41 -3.37 -3.20
CA GLY A 285 2.48 -4.21 -2.00
C GLY A 285 1.56 -3.81 -0.85
N HIS A 286 0.65 -2.83 -1.03
CA HIS A 286 -0.45 -2.66 -0.10
C HIS A 286 -1.44 -3.83 -0.25
N ILE A 287 -1.67 -4.57 0.81
CA ILE A 287 -2.63 -5.68 0.86
C ILE A 287 -3.61 -5.44 2.01
N PHE A 288 -4.89 -5.52 1.70
CA PHE A 288 -5.98 -5.16 2.61
C PHE A 288 -6.87 -6.38 2.81
N PHE A 289 -6.77 -7.08 3.91
CA PHE A 289 -7.62 -8.22 4.20
C PHE A 289 -8.89 -7.79 4.96
N ASN A 290 -10.04 -8.32 4.54
CA ASN A 290 -11.34 -8.10 5.17
C ASN A 290 -12.10 -9.39 5.47
N ASP A 291 -11.57 -10.54 5.01
CA ASP A 291 -12.14 -11.88 5.27
C ASP A 291 -12.02 -12.29 6.75
N ARG A 292 -10.85 -12.07 7.36
CA ARG A 292 -10.53 -12.37 8.78
C ARG A 292 -9.83 -11.20 9.46
N TYR A 293 -9.87 -10.01 8.87
CA TYR A 293 -9.25 -8.79 9.37
C TYR A 293 -10.19 -7.60 9.15
N PHE A 294 -9.73 -6.37 9.23
CA PHE A 294 -10.57 -5.17 9.33
C PHE A 294 -10.58 -4.31 8.06
N GLY A 295 -10.05 -4.79 6.93
CA GLY A 295 -10.12 -4.11 5.64
C GLY A 295 -9.17 -2.94 5.44
N PHE A 296 -8.08 -2.86 6.19
CA PHE A 296 -7.00 -1.89 5.99
C PHE A 296 -5.69 -2.56 5.58
N ASP A 297 -4.78 -1.76 5.03
CA ASP A 297 -3.45 -2.16 4.58
C ASP A 297 -2.52 -2.44 5.77
N ASP A 298 -1.95 -3.65 5.81
CA ASP A 298 -1.07 -4.09 6.88
C ASP A 298 -0.05 -5.11 6.36
N ALA A 299 1.19 -4.67 6.20
CA ALA A 299 2.27 -5.51 5.70
C ALA A 299 2.67 -6.60 6.70
N VAL A 300 2.59 -6.31 8.00
CA VAL A 300 2.86 -7.31 9.04
C VAL A 300 1.82 -8.42 8.98
N TYR A 301 0.53 -8.09 8.93
CA TYR A 301 -0.54 -9.08 8.77
C TYR A 301 -0.37 -9.90 7.48
N ALA A 302 -0.07 -9.23 6.35
CA ALA A 302 0.12 -9.88 5.06
C ALA A 302 1.28 -10.89 5.09
N THR A 303 2.35 -10.64 5.86
CA THR A 303 3.46 -11.60 6.06
C THR A 303 2.94 -12.93 6.60
N PHE A 304 2.12 -12.90 7.65
CA PHE A 304 1.59 -14.12 8.28
C PHE A 304 0.59 -14.85 7.36
N ARG A 305 -0.18 -14.11 6.57
CA ARG A 305 -1.05 -14.70 5.53
C ARG A 305 -0.23 -15.44 4.44
N LEU A 306 0.93 -14.90 4.04
CA LEU A 306 1.85 -15.60 3.12
C LEU A 306 2.47 -16.84 3.78
N LEU A 307 2.88 -16.74 5.05
CA LEU A 307 3.38 -17.90 5.80
C LEU A 307 2.34 -19.01 5.94
N GLU A 308 1.05 -18.67 6.08
CA GLU A 308 -0.05 -19.65 6.05
C GLU A 308 -0.11 -20.42 4.72
N LEU A 309 0.01 -19.74 3.57
CA LEU A 309 0.03 -20.41 2.27
C LEU A 309 1.18 -21.41 2.19
N ILE A 310 2.35 -21.02 2.63
CA ILE A 310 3.56 -21.83 2.63
C ILE A 310 3.39 -23.04 3.58
N GLN A 311 2.92 -22.82 4.80
CA GLN A 311 2.72 -23.90 5.77
C GLN A 311 1.66 -24.90 5.31
N ASN A 312 0.64 -24.45 4.59
CA ASN A 312 -0.39 -25.30 3.99
C ASN A 312 0.11 -26.04 2.73
N GLY A 313 1.42 -25.94 2.41
CA GLY A 313 2.07 -26.71 1.36
C GLY A 313 2.01 -26.08 -0.04
N MET A 314 1.66 -24.79 -0.16
CA MET A 314 1.71 -24.10 -1.45
C MET A 314 3.15 -23.96 -1.92
N ASP A 315 3.44 -24.46 -3.10
CA ASP A 315 4.69 -24.22 -3.81
C ASP A 315 4.56 -22.90 -4.59
N ILE A 316 5.02 -21.81 -3.97
CA ILE A 316 4.88 -20.44 -4.49
C ILE A 316 5.46 -20.31 -5.91
N ASP A 317 6.67 -20.83 -6.12
CA ASP A 317 7.33 -20.74 -7.43
C ASP A 317 6.53 -21.50 -8.50
N LYS A 318 6.00 -22.68 -8.18
CA LYS A 318 5.20 -23.48 -9.09
C LYS A 318 3.88 -22.79 -9.45
N GLU A 319 3.22 -22.18 -8.48
CA GLU A 319 1.97 -21.44 -8.76
C GLU A 319 2.22 -20.23 -9.65
N ILE A 320 3.31 -19.49 -9.43
CA ILE A 320 3.69 -18.35 -10.28
C ILE A 320 4.13 -18.80 -11.67
N ASP A 321 4.96 -19.85 -11.77
CA ASP A 321 5.43 -20.39 -13.05
C ASP A 321 4.28 -20.95 -13.92
N ALA A 322 3.13 -21.29 -13.32
CA ALA A 322 1.93 -21.74 -14.02
C ALA A 322 1.07 -20.60 -14.59
N LEU A 323 1.31 -19.35 -14.18
CA LEU A 323 0.56 -18.19 -14.69
C LEU A 323 0.94 -17.89 -16.14
N PRO A 324 0.04 -17.30 -16.92
CA PRO A 324 0.35 -16.79 -18.24
C PRO A 324 1.53 -15.82 -18.21
N LYS A 325 2.53 -16.05 -19.04
CA LYS A 325 3.69 -15.17 -19.12
C LYS A 325 3.32 -13.84 -19.77
N THR A 326 3.62 -12.76 -19.08
CA THR A 326 3.48 -11.38 -19.58
C THR A 326 4.80 -10.64 -19.57
N TYR A 327 4.87 -9.58 -20.36
CA TYR A 327 5.95 -8.59 -20.39
C TYR A 327 5.35 -7.27 -19.92
N SER A 328 5.71 -6.85 -18.72
CA SER A 328 5.26 -5.59 -18.14
C SER A 328 6.42 -4.62 -18.01
N THR A 329 6.13 -3.32 -18.16
CA THR A 329 7.05 -2.28 -17.70
C THR A 329 6.88 -2.07 -16.20
N GLU A 330 7.90 -1.51 -15.55
CA GLU A 330 7.69 -0.82 -14.28
C GLU A 330 6.86 0.45 -14.51
N GLU A 331 6.52 1.16 -13.43
CA GLU A 331 5.85 2.46 -13.54
C GLU A 331 6.80 3.49 -14.15
N ILE A 332 6.38 4.11 -15.25
CA ILE A 332 7.14 5.13 -15.96
C ILE A 332 6.51 6.48 -15.65
N LYS A 333 7.33 7.44 -15.21
CA LYS A 333 6.89 8.80 -14.88
C LYS A 333 7.10 9.74 -16.07
N VAL A 334 6.02 10.37 -16.52
CA VAL A 334 6.05 11.45 -17.53
C VAL A 334 5.81 12.77 -16.80
N TYR A 335 6.82 13.62 -16.76
CA TYR A 335 6.78 14.89 -16.03
C TYR A 335 5.81 15.88 -16.68
N THR A 336 5.06 16.59 -15.85
CA THR A 336 4.13 17.65 -16.21
C THR A 336 4.00 18.63 -15.04
N THR A 337 2.98 19.49 -15.05
CA THR A 337 2.69 20.38 -13.91
C THR A 337 1.47 19.88 -13.12
N GLU A 338 1.27 20.41 -11.93
CA GLU A 338 0.11 20.07 -11.09
C GLU A 338 -1.20 20.50 -11.77
N GLU A 339 -1.17 21.63 -12.47
CA GLU A 339 -2.32 22.19 -13.20
C GLU A 339 -2.67 21.42 -14.46
N GLU A 340 -1.65 20.86 -15.15
CA GLU A 340 -1.83 20.20 -16.46
C GLU A 340 -2.16 18.71 -16.37
N LYS A 341 -1.76 18.01 -15.29
CA LYS A 341 -1.84 16.54 -15.25
C LYS A 341 -3.25 15.98 -15.50
N PHE A 342 -4.30 16.61 -14.98
CA PHE A 342 -5.68 16.18 -15.21
C PHE A 342 -6.20 16.60 -16.59
N PRO A 343 -6.05 17.86 -17.05
CA PRO A 343 -6.35 18.24 -18.43
C PRO A 343 -5.68 17.37 -19.48
N LEU A 344 -4.43 16.93 -19.23
CA LEU A 344 -3.73 15.99 -20.12
C LEU A 344 -4.45 14.64 -20.23
N ILE A 345 -4.95 14.10 -19.13
CA ILE A 345 -5.72 12.85 -19.15
C ILE A 345 -7.00 13.01 -19.98
N ASP A 346 -7.70 14.12 -19.81
CA ASP A 346 -8.93 14.40 -20.57
C ASP A 346 -8.62 14.53 -22.08
N LYS A 347 -7.50 15.17 -22.42
CA LYS A 347 -7.06 15.30 -23.80
C LYS A 347 -6.63 13.95 -24.40
N VAL A 348 -5.95 13.11 -23.64
CA VAL A 348 -5.64 11.72 -24.05
C VAL A 348 -6.92 10.94 -24.33
N LYS A 349 -7.95 11.04 -23.46
CA LYS A 349 -9.27 10.42 -23.69
C LYS A 349 -9.92 10.90 -24.99
N GLU A 350 -9.86 12.20 -25.26
CA GLU A 350 -10.40 12.77 -26.50
C GLU A 350 -9.70 12.19 -27.75
N LEU A 351 -8.36 12.15 -27.73
CA LEU A 351 -7.57 11.63 -28.85
C LEU A 351 -7.82 10.13 -29.10
N LEU A 352 -8.05 9.35 -28.05
CA LEU A 352 -8.38 7.93 -28.14
C LEU A 352 -9.75 7.64 -28.80
N GLN A 353 -10.67 8.62 -28.89
CA GLN A 353 -11.93 8.46 -29.60
C GLN A 353 -11.76 8.40 -31.13
N LYS A 354 -10.67 8.99 -31.64
CA LYS A 354 -10.33 8.99 -33.07
C LYS A 354 -8.81 8.78 -33.23
N PRO A 355 -8.32 7.57 -32.95
CA PRO A 355 -6.91 7.27 -33.05
C PRO A 355 -6.46 7.34 -34.53
N GLU A 356 -5.17 7.50 -34.76
CA GLU A 356 -4.57 7.46 -36.10
C GLU A 356 -4.67 6.05 -36.71
N ASP A 357 -4.58 5.97 -38.02
CA ASP A 357 -4.75 4.71 -38.77
C ASP A 357 -3.72 3.62 -38.39
N ASP A 358 -2.54 4.02 -37.88
CA ASP A 358 -1.47 3.11 -37.43
C ASP A 358 -1.50 2.82 -35.92
N PHE A 359 -2.51 3.32 -35.20
CA PHE A 359 -2.70 3.03 -33.78
C PHE A 359 -3.22 1.59 -33.60
N PRO A 360 -2.74 0.85 -32.58
CA PRO A 360 -3.23 -0.50 -32.30
C PRO A 360 -4.74 -0.53 -32.08
N ILE A 361 -5.39 -1.61 -32.52
CA ILE A 361 -6.84 -1.77 -32.36
C ILE A 361 -7.23 -1.77 -30.89
N ILE A 362 -8.02 -0.78 -30.51
CA ILE A 362 -8.57 -0.65 -29.17
C ILE A 362 -9.75 -1.62 -29.04
N LYS A 363 -9.72 -2.48 -28.03
CA LYS A 363 -10.82 -3.38 -27.68
C LYS A 363 -11.77 -2.77 -26.67
N ASP A 364 -11.20 -2.06 -25.67
CA ASP A 364 -11.94 -1.40 -24.61
C ASP A 364 -11.12 -0.27 -24.00
N ILE A 365 -11.77 0.63 -23.29
CA ILE A 365 -11.16 1.72 -22.51
C ILE A 365 -11.78 1.73 -21.11
N ILE A 366 -10.95 1.52 -20.09
CA ILE A 366 -11.35 1.61 -18.69
C ILE A 366 -10.87 2.96 -18.15
N ASP A 367 -11.78 3.80 -17.71
CA ASP A 367 -11.53 5.18 -17.30
C ASP A 367 -11.76 5.43 -15.80
N VAL A 368 -11.73 4.39 -15.00
CA VAL A 368 -11.95 4.46 -13.54
C VAL A 368 -10.88 5.28 -12.82
N ASP A 369 -9.63 5.29 -13.33
CA ASP A 369 -8.51 6.10 -12.82
C ASP A 369 -7.56 6.40 -13.99
N GLY A 370 -7.70 7.55 -14.62
CA GLY A 370 -7.02 7.87 -15.87
C GLY A 370 -7.61 7.13 -17.06
N VAL A 371 -6.76 6.48 -17.85
CA VAL A 371 -7.15 5.73 -19.05
C VAL A 371 -6.33 4.44 -19.12
N ARG A 372 -6.99 3.29 -18.98
CA ARG A 372 -6.40 1.98 -19.28
C ARG A 372 -6.98 1.48 -20.61
N VAL A 373 -6.16 1.49 -21.65
CA VAL A 373 -6.51 1.06 -23.00
C VAL A 373 -6.26 -0.43 -23.11
N ILE A 374 -7.28 -1.20 -23.43
CA ILE A 374 -7.20 -2.64 -23.63
C ILE A 374 -7.01 -2.92 -25.12
N PHE A 375 -5.99 -3.67 -25.45
CA PHE A 375 -5.67 -4.16 -26.80
C PHE A 375 -6.00 -5.65 -26.92
N GLU A 376 -5.64 -6.28 -28.04
CA GLU A 376 -5.94 -7.70 -28.27
C GLU A 376 -5.21 -8.64 -27.29
N ASP A 377 -3.98 -8.32 -26.93
CA ASP A 377 -3.08 -9.18 -26.16
C ASP A 377 -2.31 -8.42 -25.08
N GLY A 378 -2.85 -7.29 -24.64
CA GLY A 378 -2.26 -6.48 -23.59
C GLY A 378 -3.02 -5.21 -23.31
N TRP A 379 -2.40 -4.31 -22.57
CA TRP A 379 -2.98 -3.03 -22.19
C TRP A 379 -1.88 -1.97 -21.98
N GLY A 380 -2.28 -0.70 -22.01
CA GLY A 380 -1.46 0.43 -21.63
C GLY A 380 -2.26 1.40 -20.74
N LEU A 381 -1.64 1.91 -19.71
CA LEU A 381 -2.22 2.83 -18.74
C LEU A 381 -1.58 4.21 -18.84
N VAL A 382 -2.39 5.25 -18.78
CA VAL A 382 -1.99 6.65 -18.55
C VAL A 382 -2.87 7.23 -17.47
N ARG A 383 -2.30 7.61 -16.33
CA ARG A 383 -3.04 8.22 -15.20
C ARG A 383 -2.29 9.39 -14.60
N ALA A 384 -3.01 10.34 -14.02
CA ALA A 384 -2.40 11.41 -13.22
C ALA A 384 -2.00 10.86 -11.83
N SER A 385 -0.78 11.19 -11.37
CA SER A 385 -0.38 10.89 -9.99
C SER A 385 -1.19 11.74 -9.01
N ASN A 386 -1.59 11.14 -7.88
CA ASN A 386 -2.30 11.85 -6.82
C ASN A 386 -1.36 12.69 -5.95
N THR A 387 -0.05 12.37 -5.94
CA THR A 387 0.90 12.92 -4.98
C THR A 387 2.04 13.75 -5.60
N THR A 388 2.22 13.65 -6.92
CA THR A 388 3.32 14.31 -7.63
C THR A 388 2.86 14.84 -8.99
N PRO A 389 3.51 15.90 -9.53
CA PRO A 389 3.16 16.48 -10.84
C PRO A 389 3.68 15.62 -12.00
N VAL A 390 3.20 14.40 -12.11
CA VAL A 390 3.55 13.47 -13.18
C VAL A 390 2.31 12.72 -13.69
N LEU A 391 2.35 12.29 -14.95
CA LEU A 391 1.56 11.16 -15.39
C LEU A 391 2.34 9.87 -15.09
N VAL A 392 1.63 8.84 -14.67
CA VAL A 392 2.17 7.49 -14.48
C VAL A 392 1.67 6.64 -15.63
N THR A 393 2.59 5.98 -16.33
CA THR A 393 2.27 5.03 -17.40
C THR A 393 2.79 3.64 -17.05
N ARG A 394 2.08 2.61 -17.49
CA ARG A 394 2.47 1.21 -17.38
C ARG A 394 1.88 0.43 -18.56
N PHE A 395 2.63 -0.56 -19.04
CA PHE A 395 2.26 -1.34 -20.21
C PHE A 395 2.46 -2.82 -19.95
N GLU A 396 1.57 -3.65 -20.48
CA GLU A 396 1.67 -5.10 -20.36
C GLU A 396 1.15 -5.77 -21.62
N SER A 397 1.81 -6.84 -22.04
CA SER A 397 1.35 -7.71 -23.13
C SER A 397 1.88 -9.13 -22.96
N THR A 398 1.22 -10.11 -23.56
CA THR A 398 1.73 -11.47 -23.73
C THR A 398 2.89 -11.55 -24.74
N ASN A 399 3.14 -10.46 -25.48
CA ASN A 399 4.21 -10.33 -26.46
C ASN A 399 5.05 -9.07 -26.19
N GLU A 400 6.37 -9.25 -26.01
CA GLU A 400 7.28 -8.16 -25.65
C GLU A 400 7.31 -7.02 -26.69
N GLN A 401 7.28 -7.35 -27.97
CA GLN A 401 7.30 -6.34 -29.03
C GLN A 401 6.00 -5.51 -29.03
N LYS A 402 4.87 -6.13 -28.72
CA LYS A 402 3.59 -5.44 -28.60
C LYS A 402 3.53 -4.57 -27.34
N ALA A 403 4.08 -5.02 -26.21
CA ALA A 403 4.21 -4.16 -25.03
C ALA A 403 4.98 -2.86 -25.35
N LYS A 404 6.10 -2.98 -26.06
CA LYS A 404 6.89 -1.82 -26.53
C LYS A 404 6.13 -0.95 -27.54
N LEU A 405 5.32 -1.55 -28.42
CA LEU A 405 4.49 -0.82 -29.37
C LEU A 405 3.41 0.00 -28.62
N TYR A 406 2.75 -0.61 -27.63
CA TYR A 406 1.72 0.07 -26.83
C TYR A 406 2.33 1.25 -26.04
N GLU A 407 3.52 1.06 -25.46
CA GLU A 407 4.28 2.12 -24.81
C GLU A 407 4.58 3.26 -25.80
N GLN A 408 5.15 2.95 -26.96
CA GLN A 408 5.47 3.94 -27.97
C GLN A 408 4.23 4.74 -28.40
N LYS A 409 3.14 4.06 -28.75
CA LYS A 409 1.94 4.69 -29.28
C LYS A 409 1.21 5.56 -28.26
N LEU A 410 1.14 5.13 -27.00
CA LEU A 410 0.54 5.94 -25.96
C LEU A 410 1.44 7.13 -25.56
N ASN A 411 2.76 6.98 -25.59
CA ASN A 411 3.69 8.10 -25.38
C ASN A 411 3.61 9.14 -26.52
N GLU A 412 3.48 8.72 -27.78
CA GLU A 412 3.20 9.62 -28.93
C GLU A 412 1.89 10.39 -28.71
N LEU A 413 0.85 9.72 -28.19
CA LEU A 413 -0.44 10.34 -27.90
C LEU A 413 -0.36 11.35 -26.75
N ILE A 414 0.38 11.04 -25.66
CA ILE A 414 0.63 11.97 -24.56
C ILE A 414 1.34 13.21 -25.08
N LYS A 415 2.37 13.05 -25.91
CA LYS A 415 3.10 14.19 -26.49
C LYS A 415 2.17 15.09 -27.32
N LYS A 416 1.29 14.52 -28.16
CA LYS A 416 0.28 15.28 -28.91
C LYS A 416 -0.70 16.02 -28.01
N ALA A 417 -1.10 15.37 -26.89
CA ALA A 417 -1.92 16.02 -25.88
C ALA A 417 -1.22 17.24 -25.28
N GLN A 418 0.06 17.10 -24.92
CA GLN A 418 0.89 18.22 -24.42
C GLN A 418 1.04 19.37 -25.40
N GLU A 419 1.20 19.09 -26.70
CA GLU A 419 1.33 20.11 -27.75
C GLU A 419 0.00 20.84 -28.05
N SER A 420 -1.13 20.33 -27.56
CA SER A 420 -2.49 20.85 -27.82
C SER A 420 -3.15 21.51 -26.62
N LEU A 421 -2.51 21.54 -25.45
CA LEU A 421 -2.86 22.32 -24.28
C LEU A 421 -2.15 23.66 -24.28
#